data_9910fc21f4d16ed0efbe93ace93c8a2a
#
_entry.id   9910fc21f4d16ed0efbe93ace93c8a2a
#
_cell.length_a   1.000
_cell.length_b   1.000
_cell.length_c   1.000
_cell.angle_alpha   90.00
_cell.angle_beta   90.00
_cell.angle_gamma   90.00
#
_symmetry.space_group_name_H-M   'P 1'
#
loop_
_entity.id
_entity.type
_entity.pdbx_description
1 polymer ?
#
loop_
_entity_poly.entity_id
_entity_poly.type
_entity_poly.pdbx_seq_one_letter_code
_entity_poly.pdbx_strand_id
1 'polypeptide(L)'
;MLSKSELKDGTYEIKESGHNASIDFEIKIADNKISEINVLKSFETPGVTTKALETDLPESIIENQSTAVDTITGATVSSRALIRAVEKAIGEAGGKAEDYRVEIEKPEPKEIEDEADIIVVGGGGAGLSAAITAAEKGAS
;
A
#
# COMPACT_ATOMS: atom_id res chain seq x y z
N MET A 1 13.31 24.21 -2.27
CA MET A 1 12.06 23.44 -2.37
C MET A 1 11.65 23.36 -3.83
N LEU A 2 11.62 22.17 -4.37
CA LEU A 2 10.97 21.98 -5.67
C LEU A 2 9.45 22.03 -5.42
N SER A 3 8.76 23.02 -5.99
CA SER A 3 7.30 23.04 -5.96
C SER A 3 6.78 21.89 -6.83
N LYS A 4 5.85 21.10 -6.33
CA LYS A 4 5.14 20.09 -7.13
C LYS A 4 4.49 20.76 -8.32
N SER A 5 4.48 20.07 -9.47
CA SER A 5 3.75 20.53 -10.64
C SER A 5 2.28 20.71 -10.32
N GLU A 6 1.68 21.74 -10.90
CA GLU A 6 0.26 22.01 -10.73
C GLU A 6 -0.58 20.95 -11.45
N LEU A 7 -1.57 20.40 -10.76
CA LEU A 7 -2.49 19.42 -11.30
C LEU A 7 -3.82 20.07 -11.67
N LYS A 8 -4.34 19.71 -12.82
CA LYS A 8 -5.66 20.12 -13.25
C LYS A 8 -6.72 19.28 -12.50
N ASP A 9 -7.66 19.95 -11.85
CA ASP A 9 -8.80 19.30 -11.21
C ASP A 9 -9.63 18.51 -12.22
N GLY A 10 -10.07 17.35 -11.80
CA GLY A 10 -10.88 16.46 -12.64
C GLY A 10 -10.93 15.02 -12.12
N THR A 11 -11.64 14.21 -12.87
CA THR A 11 -11.75 12.76 -12.66
C THR A 11 -11.05 12.05 -13.82
N TYR A 12 -10.12 11.17 -13.49
CA TYR A 12 -9.28 10.45 -14.45
C TYR A 12 -9.54 8.97 -14.34
N GLU A 13 -10.00 8.36 -15.44
CA GLU A 13 -10.21 6.91 -15.52
C GLU A 13 -8.98 6.25 -16.14
N ILE A 14 -8.32 5.41 -15.39
CA ILE A 14 -7.08 4.75 -15.80
C ILE A 14 -7.25 3.23 -15.73
N LYS A 15 -6.87 2.57 -16.81
CA LYS A 15 -6.80 1.11 -16.87
C LYS A 15 -5.37 0.63 -16.73
N GLU A 16 -5.13 -0.30 -15.80
CA GLU A 16 -3.84 -0.93 -15.57
C GLU A 16 -3.95 -2.45 -15.51
N SER A 17 -2.85 -3.13 -15.83
CA SER A 17 -2.75 -4.58 -15.67
C SER A 17 -2.58 -4.94 -14.20
N GLY A 18 -3.52 -5.70 -13.66
CA GLY A 18 -3.44 -6.34 -12.36
C GLY A 18 -2.79 -7.72 -12.42
N HIS A 19 -3.04 -8.53 -11.40
CA HIS A 19 -2.54 -9.91 -11.32
C HIS A 19 -3.40 -10.87 -12.18
N ASN A 20 -4.72 -10.84 -11.98
CA ASN A 20 -5.64 -11.73 -12.69
C ASN A 20 -6.10 -11.13 -14.02
N ALA A 21 -6.38 -9.83 -14.05
CA ALA A 21 -6.84 -9.11 -15.23
C ALA A 21 -6.56 -7.62 -15.11
N SER A 22 -7.03 -6.84 -16.09
CA SER A 22 -6.98 -5.37 -15.99
C SER A 22 -7.89 -4.86 -14.89
N ILE A 23 -7.45 -3.80 -14.23
CA ILE A 23 -8.18 -3.07 -13.21
C ILE A 23 -8.49 -1.69 -13.75
N ASP A 24 -9.72 -1.27 -13.63
CA ASP A 24 -10.16 0.07 -14.01
C ASP A 24 -10.25 0.94 -12.74
N PHE A 25 -9.47 2.00 -12.71
CA PHE A 25 -9.38 2.95 -11.59
C PHE A 25 -10.02 4.29 -11.95
N GLU A 26 -10.63 4.92 -10.97
CA GLU A 26 -11.04 6.32 -11.02
C GLU A 26 -10.23 7.10 -10.00
N ILE A 27 -9.51 8.11 -10.45
CA ILE A 27 -8.68 8.96 -9.60
C ILE A 27 -9.19 10.39 -9.72
N LYS A 28 -9.60 10.97 -8.59
CA LYS A 28 -10.07 12.35 -8.53
C LYS A 28 -8.96 13.25 -8.01
N ILE A 29 -8.78 14.35 -8.72
CA ILE A 29 -7.86 15.42 -8.36
C ILE A 29 -8.68 16.67 -8.10
N ALA A 30 -8.51 17.28 -6.95
CA ALA A 30 -9.15 18.52 -6.55
C ALA A 30 -8.19 19.36 -5.70
N ASP A 31 -8.22 20.68 -5.91
CA ASP A 31 -7.36 21.63 -5.20
C ASP A 31 -5.87 21.25 -5.27
N ASN A 32 -5.43 20.85 -6.45
CA ASN A 32 -4.05 20.44 -6.72
C ASN A 32 -3.57 19.22 -5.89
N LYS A 33 -4.50 18.35 -5.50
CA LYS A 33 -4.23 17.16 -4.68
C LYS A 33 -4.98 15.95 -5.21
N ILE A 34 -4.41 14.77 -4.99
CA ILE A 34 -5.12 13.51 -5.14
C ILE A 34 -6.14 13.44 -4.00
N SER A 35 -7.43 13.50 -4.33
CA SER A 35 -8.51 13.58 -3.35
C SER A 35 -9.22 12.25 -3.12
N GLU A 36 -9.31 11.41 -4.15
CA GLU A 36 -10.02 10.14 -4.06
C GLU A 36 -9.44 9.13 -5.06
N ILE A 37 -9.41 7.87 -4.66
CA ILE A 37 -8.99 6.75 -5.49
C ILE A 37 -10.02 5.65 -5.36
N ASN A 38 -10.67 5.28 -6.46
CA ASN A 38 -11.70 4.26 -6.51
C ASN A 38 -11.34 3.17 -7.51
N VAL A 39 -11.77 1.95 -7.23
CA VAL A 39 -11.73 0.83 -8.18
C VAL A 39 -13.11 0.69 -8.81
N LEU A 40 -13.21 0.95 -10.11
CA LEU A 40 -14.46 0.81 -10.86
C LEU A 40 -14.72 -0.64 -11.25
N LYS A 41 -13.65 -1.36 -11.61
CA LYS A 41 -13.73 -2.75 -12.02
C LYS A 41 -12.43 -3.49 -11.69
N SER A 42 -12.57 -4.64 -11.05
CA SER A 42 -11.47 -5.53 -10.73
C SER A 42 -11.91 -6.99 -10.81
N PHE A 43 -10.99 -7.86 -11.23
CA PHE A 43 -11.12 -9.32 -11.17
C PHE A 43 -10.06 -9.93 -10.25
N GLU A 44 -9.47 -9.11 -9.41
CA GLU A 44 -8.51 -9.54 -8.40
C GLU A 44 -9.20 -10.36 -7.31
N THR A 45 -8.41 -11.07 -6.51
CA THR A 45 -8.94 -11.94 -5.45
C THR A 45 -9.41 -11.11 -4.26
N PRO A 46 -10.72 -11.06 -3.95
CA PRO A 46 -11.22 -10.33 -2.79
C PRO A 46 -10.56 -10.80 -1.49
N GLY A 47 -10.37 -9.88 -0.55
CA GLY A 47 -9.69 -10.14 0.71
C GLY A 47 -8.15 -10.13 0.63
N VAL A 48 -7.57 -10.61 -0.47
CA VAL A 48 -6.13 -10.52 -0.71
C VAL A 48 -5.73 -9.12 -1.15
N THR A 49 -6.49 -8.54 -2.08
CA THR A 49 -6.18 -7.25 -2.69
C THR A 49 -6.91 -6.06 -2.07
N THR A 50 -7.83 -6.27 -1.13
CA THR A 50 -8.62 -5.20 -0.49
C THR A 50 -7.73 -4.10 0.08
N LYS A 51 -6.69 -4.45 0.84
CA LYS A 51 -5.76 -3.47 1.40
C LYS A 51 -4.98 -2.70 0.32
N ALA A 52 -4.65 -3.36 -0.77
CA ALA A 52 -3.90 -2.78 -1.87
C ALA A 52 -4.74 -1.89 -2.78
N LEU A 53 -6.04 -2.12 -2.87
CA LEU A 53 -6.89 -1.46 -3.86
C LEU A 53 -7.97 -0.57 -3.24
N GLU A 54 -8.42 -0.86 -2.02
CA GLU A 54 -9.61 -0.24 -1.45
C GLU A 54 -9.37 0.51 -0.14
N THR A 55 -8.35 0.12 0.66
CA THR A 55 -8.12 0.70 1.98
C THR A 55 -6.71 1.25 2.16
N ASP A 56 -5.79 0.45 2.66
CA ASP A 56 -4.50 0.90 3.22
C ASP A 56 -3.64 1.69 2.19
N LEU A 57 -3.51 1.17 0.97
CA LEU A 57 -2.64 1.79 -0.03
C LEU A 57 -3.24 3.06 -0.65
N PRO A 58 -4.53 3.10 -1.05
CA PRO A 58 -5.17 4.34 -1.48
C PRO A 58 -5.11 5.44 -0.42
N GLU A 59 -5.42 5.11 0.85
CA GLU A 59 -5.35 6.05 1.97
C GLU A 59 -3.94 6.60 2.15
N SER A 60 -2.93 5.74 2.14
CA SER A 60 -1.53 6.16 2.26
C SER A 60 -1.09 7.12 1.14
N ILE A 61 -1.51 6.88 -0.10
CA ILE A 61 -1.21 7.77 -1.23
C ILE A 61 -1.88 9.13 -1.04
N ILE A 62 -3.14 9.15 -0.63
CA ILE A 62 -3.92 10.38 -0.43
C ILE A 62 -3.35 11.19 0.74
N GLU A 63 -3.11 10.56 1.87
CA GLU A 63 -2.58 11.24 3.07
C GLU A 63 -1.21 11.85 2.85
N ASN A 64 -0.32 11.10 2.21
CA ASN A 64 1.06 11.55 1.98
C ASN A 64 1.22 12.34 0.67
N GLN A 65 0.22 12.36 -0.20
CA GLN A 65 0.32 12.93 -1.55
C GLN A 65 1.58 12.43 -2.26
N SER A 66 1.83 11.12 -2.17
CA SER A 66 3.03 10.46 -2.67
C SER A 66 2.72 9.08 -3.24
N THR A 67 3.42 8.73 -4.30
CA THR A 67 3.43 7.39 -4.90
C THR A 67 4.63 6.54 -4.45
N ALA A 68 5.53 7.11 -3.64
CA ALA A 68 6.63 6.38 -3.01
C ALA A 68 6.16 5.62 -1.75
N VAL A 69 5.09 4.85 -1.89
CA VAL A 69 4.48 4.04 -0.85
C VAL A 69 4.91 2.57 -0.96
N ASP A 70 4.91 1.87 0.17
CA ASP A 70 5.19 0.44 0.17
C ASP A 70 4.05 -0.36 -0.46
N THR A 71 4.39 -1.41 -1.19
CA THR A 71 3.39 -2.36 -1.68
C THR A 71 2.86 -3.23 -0.55
N ILE A 72 1.60 -3.63 -0.65
CA ILE A 72 0.98 -4.53 0.31
C ILE A 72 1.50 -5.96 0.12
N THR A 73 2.00 -6.57 1.19
CA THR A 73 2.49 -7.95 1.17
C THR A 73 1.40 -8.91 0.71
N GLY A 74 1.73 -9.77 -0.24
CA GLY A 74 0.79 -10.70 -0.87
C GLY A 74 -0.03 -10.11 -2.04
N ALA A 75 -0.03 -8.79 -2.21
CA ALA A 75 -0.75 -8.09 -3.28
C ALA A 75 0.17 -7.13 -4.08
N THR A 76 1.43 -7.50 -4.28
CA THR A 76 2.45 -6.62 -4.88
C THR A 76 2.09 -6.18 -6.31
N VAL A 77 1.55 -7.08 -7.12
CA VAL A 77 1.19 -6.77 -8.52
C VAL A 77 0.05 -5.76 -8.56
N SER A 78 -1.01 -5.99 -7.78
CA SER A 78 -2.16 -5.09 -7.68
C SER A 78 -1.77 -3.74 -7.05
N SER A 79 -0.89 -3.73 -6.06
CA SER A 79 -0.33 -2.49 -5.48
C SER A 79 0.40 -1.66 -6.53
N ARG A 80 1.24 -2.30 -7.33
CA ARG A 80 1.97 -1.61 -8.42
C ARG A 80 1.03 -1.12 -9.52
N ALA A 81 -0.07 -1.83 -9.79
CA ALA A 81 -1.08 -1.38 -10.74
C ALA A 81 -1.73 -0.07 -10.26
N LEU A 82 -2.09 0.01 -8.98
CA LEU A 82 -2.64 1.24 -8.39
C LEU A 82 -1.63 2.40 -8.46
N ILE A 83 -0.38 2.17 -8.06
CA ILE A 83 0.67 3.20 -8.10
C ILE A 83 0.83 3.75 -9.53
N ARG A 84 0.92 2.86 -10.53
CA ARG A 84 1.00 3.28 -11.94
C ARG A 84 -0.22 4.04 -12.40
N ALA A 85 -1.41 3.64 -11.97
CA ALA A 85 -2.66 4.34 -12.31
C ALA A 85 -2.65 5.77 -11.76
N VAL A 86 -2.23 5.96 -10.52
CA VAL A 86 -2.09 7.30 -9.91
C VAL A 86 -1.05 8.14 -10.66
N GLU A 87 0.11 7.58 -10.98
CA GLU A 87 1.15 8.28 -11.73
C GLU A 87 0.69 8.70 -13.14
N LYS A 88 -0.10 7.86 -13.81
CA LYS A 88 -0.71 8.20 -15.11
C LYS A 88 -1.73 9.33 -14.96
N ALA A 89 -2.60 9.26 -13.95
CA ALA A 89 -3.56 10.32 -13.68
C ALA A 89 -2.89 11.67 -13.41
N ILE A 90 -1.79 11.67 -12.65
CA ILE A 90 -0.95 12.86 -12.43
C ILE A 90 -0.44 13.40 -13.77
N GLY A 91 0.06 12.53 -14.65
CA GLY A 91 0.53 12.91 -15.98
C GLY A 91 -0.58 13.49 -16.86
N GLU A 92 -1.77 12.89 -16.87
CA GLU A 92 -2.93 13.40 -17.61
C GLU A 92 -3.45 14.73 -17.05
N ALA A 93 -3.30 14.95 -15.74
CA ALA A 93 -3.62 16.22 -15.10
C ALA A 93 -2.57 17.33 -15.34
N GLY A 94 -1.53 17.04 -16.12
CA GLY A 94 -0.48 18.01 -16.46
C GLY A 94 0.70 18.05 -15.49
N GLY A 95 0.71 17.19 -14.49
CA GLY A 95 1.79 17.05 -13.52
C GLY A 95 2.92 16.14 -14.00
N LYS A 96 3.93 16.01 -13.15
CA LYS A 96 5.04 15.06 -13.32
C LYS A 96 4.99 14.03 -12.22
N ALA A 97 4.98 12.75 -12.57
CA ALA A 97 4.94 11.66 -11.61
C ALA A 97 6.12 11.72 -10.61
N GLU A 98 7.28 12.19 -11.07
CA GLU A 98 8.48 12.33 -10.24
C GLU A 98 8.28 13.29 -9.05
N ASP A 99 7.48 14.34 -9.22
CA ASP A 99 7.18 15.31 -8.15
C ASP A 99 6.34 14.69 -7.02
N TYR A 100 5.70 13.55 -7.30
CA TYR A 100 4.87 12.79 -6.36
C TYR A 100 5.53 11.50 -5.85
N ARG A 101 6.77 11.22 -6.23
CA ARG A 101 7.62 10.16 -5.65
C ARG A 101 8.41 10.67 -4.47
N VAL A 102 7.71 11.30 -3.52
CA VAL A 102 8.32 11.85 -2.31
C VAL A 102 8.45 10.75 -1.28
N GLU A 103 9.68 10.49 -0.82
CA GLU A 103 9.94 9.50 0.22
C GLU A 103 9.20 9.86 1.51
N ILE A 104 8.47 8.89 2.04
CA ILE A 104 7.69 9.03 3.26
C ILE A 104 8.62 8.67 4.43
N GLU A 105 8.79 9.60 5.37
CA GLU A 105 9.52 9.31 6.60
C GLU A 105 8.80 8.21 7.38
N LYS A 106 9.45 7.06 7.47
CA LYS A 106 8.96 5.98 8.33
C LYS A 106 9.36 6.25 9.76
N PRO A 107 8.47 6.01 10.73
CA PRO A 107 8.87 6.07 12.12
C PRO A 107 10.03 5.08 12.35
N GLU A 108 11.05 5.52 13.07
CA GLU A 108 12.15 4.64 13.45
C GLU A 108 11.59 3.41 14.17
N PRO A 109 12.06 2.19 13.82
CA PRO A 109 11.64 1.00 14.51
C PRO A 109 11.99 1.14 15.99
N LYS A 110 11.00 1.00 16.85
CA LYS A 110 11.25 0.94 18.29
C LYS A 110 11.96 -0.37 18.59
N GLU A 111 13.14 -0.31 19.19
CA GLU A 111 13.74 -1.47 19.82
C GLU A 111 12.83 -1.89 20.98
N ILE A 112 12.32 -3.12 20.91
CA ILE A 112 11.61 -3.76 21.99
C ILE A 112 12.57 -4.78 22.57
N GLU A 113 13.04 -4.52 23.78
CA GLU A 113 13.79 -5.50 24.57
C GLU A 113 12.78 -6.28 25.41
N ASP A 114 12.78 -7.59 25.26
CA ASP A 114 11.96 -8.50 26.07
C ASP A 114 12.83 -9.66 26.51
N GLU A 115 12.53 -10.25 27.66
CA GLU A 115 13.27 -11.36 28.21
C GLU A 115 12.33 -12.56 28.37
N ALA A 116 12.75 -13.70 27.87
CA ALA A 116 11.99 -14.94 27.97
C ALA A 116 12.94 -16.13 28.20
N ASP A 117 12.46 -17.17 28.87
CA ASP A 117 13.21 -18.42 29.05
C ASP A 117 13.42 -19.15 27.71
N ILE A 118 12.42 -19.08 26.83
CA ILE A 118 12.44 -19.71 25.50
C ILE A 118 11.85 -18.77 24.47
N ILE A 119 12.61 -18.58 23.37
CA ILE A 119 12.15 -17.81 22.22
C ILE A 119 11.87 -18.78 21.05
N VAL A 120 10.64 -18.77 20.54
CA VAL A 120 10.23 -19.58 19.37
C VAL A 120 10.08 -18.65 18.16
N VAL A 121 10.89 -18.86 17.14
CA VAL A 121 10.84 -18.12 15.90
C VAL A 121 10.09 -18.94 14.84
N GLY A 122 8.91 -18.46 14.45
CA GLY A 122 8.05 -19.06 13.45
C GLY A 122 6.74 -19.60 14.02
N GLY A 123 5.63 -19.27 13.33
CA GLY A 123 4.25 -19.62 13.72
C GLY A 123 3.68 -20.83 12.96
N GLY A 124 4.50 -21.66 12.35
CA GLY A 124 4.06 -22.93 11.74
C GLY A 124 3.77 -24.01 12.77
N GLY A 125 3.31 -25.18 12.34
CA GLY A 125 2.91 -26.29 13.23
C GLY A 125 4.00 -26.67 14.26
N ALA A 126 5.26 -26.71 13.85
CA ALA A 126 6.37 -27.02 14.75
C ALA A 126 6.60 -25.92 15.80
N GLY A 127 6.56 -24.65 15.38
CA GLY A 127 6.74 -23.51 16.29
C GLY A 127 5.61 -23.40 17.31
N LEU A 128 4.36 -23.54 16.89
CA LEU A 128 3.20 -23.55 17.78
C LEU A 128 3.27 -24.71 18.78
N SER A 129 3.62 -25.91 18.33
CA SER A 129 3.78 -27.06 19.23
C SER A 129 4.89 -26.82 20.25
N ALA A 130 6.02 -26.25 19.83
CA ALA A 130 7.13 -25.93 20.74
C ALA A 130 6.72 -24.89 21.79
N ALA A 131 6.00 -23.82 21.37
CA ALA A 131 5.55 -22.76 22.27
C ALA A 131 4.53 -23.29 23.30
N ILE A 132 3.57 -24.09 22.86
CA ILE A 132 2.57 -24.72 23.76
C ILE A 132 3.27 -25.62 24.80
N THR A 133 4.17 -26.48 24.33
CA THR A 133 4.90 -27.39 25.23
C THR A 133 5.76 -26.64 26.24
N ALA A 134 6.42 -25.57 25.82
CA ALA A 134 7.21 -24.73 26.71
C ALA A 134 6.34 -24.06 27.77
N ALA A 135 5.22 -23.48 27.38
CA ALA A 135 4.27 -22.85 28.29
C ALA A 135 3.65 -23.86 29.31
N GLU A 136 3.26 -25.06 28.86
CA GLU A 136 2.78 -26.10 29.71
C GLU A 136 3.79 -26.60 30.79
N LYS A 137 5.09 -26.41 30.48
CA LYS A 137 6.18 -26.71 31.41
C LYS A 137 6.61 -25.50 32.25
N GLY A 138 5.93 -24.38 32.14
CA GLY A 138 6.13 -23.18 32.95
C GLY A 138 7.23 -22.26 32.46
N ALA A 139 7.69 -22.39 31.21
CA ALA A 139 8.59 -21.43 30.61
C ALA A 139 7.83 -20.18 30.15
N SER A 140 8.46 -19.01 30.29
CA SER A 140 7.97 -17.73 29.81
C SER A 140 8.48 -17.41 28.40
#